data_9f3d72806909bd122a30191c78b972c2
#
_entry.id   9f3d72806909bd122a30191c78b972c2
#
_cell.length_a   1.000
_cell.length_b   1.000
_cell.length_c   1.000
_cell.angle_alpha   90.00
_cell.angle_beta   90.00
_cell.angle_gamma   90.00
#
_symmetry.space_group_name_H-M   'P 1'
#
loop_
_entity.id
_entity.type
_entity.pdbx_description
1 polymer ?
#
loop_
_entity_poly.entity_id
_entity_poly.type
_entity_poly.pdbx_seq_one_letter_code
_entity_poly.pdbx_strand_id
1 'polypeptide(L)'
;FVSAMGDTTDELIELANAVTPIPQGRELDMLLTAGERISMALLAMAINNLGFEARSFTGSQAGVITNSVHGKARIIDVTPGRIQEAINEGAIAIVAGFQGISQDTKDITTLGRGGSDTTAVALAAALEADVCEIYTDVDGVFSADPRVVPAARKLKTVTYEEMLELAAAGAKVLHLRCVESVSYTHLTLPTNREV
;
A
#
# COMPACT_ATOMS: atom_id res chain seq x y z
N PHE A 1 1.03 -4.67 5.99
CA PHE A 1 0.05 -3.82 5.29
C PHE A 1 -1.04 -4.64 4.69
N VAL A 2 -2.22 -4.05 4.59
CA VAL A 2 -3.36 -4.67 3.91
C VAL A 2 -4.03 -3.68 2.96
N SER A 3 -4.46 -4.20 1.81
CA SER A 3 -5.40 -3.55 0.91
C SER A 3 -6.84 -3.94 1.25
N ALA A 4 -7.80 -3.31 0.61
CA ALA A 4 -9.18 -3.77 0.65
C ALA A 4 -9.29 -5.20 0.09
N MET A 5 -10.24 -5.98 0.60
CA MET A 5 -10.47 -7.35 0.16
C MET A 5 -11.28 -7.37 -1.14
N GLY A 6 -10.90 -8.26 -2.07
CA GLY A 6 -11.63 -8.48 -3.31
C GLY A 6 -11.93 -7.19 -4.06
N ASP A 7 -13.18 -7.00 -4.45
CA ASP A 7 -13.65 -5.86 -5.24
C ASP A 7 -14.20 -4.70 -4.39
N THR A 8 -13.98 -4.73 -3.06
CA THR A 8 -14.57 -3.75 -2.12
C THR A 8 -14.30 -2.29 -2.52
N THR A 9 -13.13 -1.95 -3.05
CA THR A 9 -12.83 -0.59 -3.51
C THR A 9 -13.73 -0.18 -4.68
N ASP A 10 -13.94 -1.07 -5.65
CA ASP A 10 -14.79 -0.81 -6.80
C ASP A 10 -16.27 -0.73 -6.38
N GLU A 11 -16.72 -1.59 -5.46
CA GLU A 11 -18.07 -1.52 -4.86
C GLU A 11 -18.32 -0.18 -4.15
N LEU A 12 -17.34 0.32 -3.41
CA LEU A 12 -17.44 1.63 -2.74
C LEU A 12 -17.50 2.79 -3.74
N ILE A 13 -16.78 2.69 -4.86
CA ILE A 13 -16.86 3.67 -5.96
C ILE A 13 -18.24 3.62 -6.60
N GLU A 14 -18.80 2.43 -6.84
CA GLU A 14 -20.15 2.28 -7.37
C GLU A 14 -21.20 2.87 -6.44
N LEU A 15 -21.09 2.64 -5.12
CA LEU A 15 -21.97 3.26 -4.12
C LEU A 15 -21.89 4.80 -4.16
N ALA A 16 -20.70 5.37 -4.27
CA ALA A 16 -20.52 6.82 -4.40
C ALA A 16 -21.20 7.36 -5.65
N ASN A 17 -21.00 6.69 -6.79
CA ASN A 17 -21.58 7.07 -8.07
C ASN A 17 -23.12 6.93 -8.11
N ALA A 18 -23.68 5.99 -7.33
CA ALA A 18 -25.14 5.85 -7.18
C ALA A 18 -25.77 7.04 -6.42
N VAL A 19 -25.00 7.71 -5.57
CA VAL A 19 -25.46 8.89 -4.81
C VAL A 19 -25.27 10.17 -5.60
N THR A 20 -24.14 10.31 -6.29
CA THR A 20 -23.83 11.50 -7.10
C THR A 20 -22.87 11.15 -8.25
N PRO A 21 -23.11 11.70 -9.47
CA PRO A 21 -22.22 11.45 -10.61
C PRO A 21 -20.81 12.09 -10.44
N ILE A 22 -20.66 13.03 -9.53
CA ILE A 22 -19.39 13.73 -9.25
C ILE A 22 -19.19 13.76 -7.72
N PRO A 23 -18.67 12.67 -7.13
CA PRO A 23 -18.37 12.65 -5.69
C PRO A 23 -17.30 13.69 -5.34
N GLN A 24 -17.48 14.41 -4.23
CA GLN A 24 -16.45 15.29 -3.72
C GLN A 24 -15.24 14.48 -3.25
N GLY A 25 -14.04 14.90 -3.63
CA GLY A 25 -12.80 14.15 -3.38
C GLY A 25 -12.57 13.84 -1.90
N ARG A 26 -12.84 14.79 -1.00
CA ARG A 26 -12.73 14.59 0.45
C ARG A 26 -13.64 13.46 0.97
N GLU A 27 -14.91 13.48 0.58
CA GLU A 27 -15.87 12.48 1.04
C GLU A 27 -15.64 11.11 0.36
N LEU A 28 -15.16 11.13 -0.89
CA LEU A 28 -14.76 9.91 -1.57
C LEU A 28 -13.54 9.26 -0.89
N ASP A 29 -12.52 10.03 -0.52
CA ASP A 29 -11.38 9.52 0.24
C ASP A 29 -11.83 8.89 1.56
N MET A 30 -12.72 9.56 2.28
CA MET A 30 -13.29 9.04 3.52
C MET A 30 -14.00 7.70 3.31
N LEU A 31 -14.81 7.59 2.26
CA LEU A 31 -15.54 6.37 1.91
C LEU A 31 -14.58 5.24 1.52
N LEU A 32 -13.63 5.49 0.62
CA LEU A 32 -12.73 4.47 0.10
C LEU A 32 -11.84 3.86 1.18
N THR A 33 -11.42 4.64 2.19
CA THR A 33 -10.62 4.11 3.31
C THR A 33 -11.33 3.06 4.15
N ALA A 34 -12.64 2.89 4.01
CA ALA A 34 -13.39 1.86 4.72
C ALA A 34 -12.97 0.45 4.32
N GLY A 35 -12.60 0.22 3.06
CA GLY A 35 -12.17 -1.08 2.56
C GLY A 35 -10.97 -1.64 3.33
N GLU A 36 -9.89 -0.87 3.41
CA GLU A 36 -8.69 -1.27 4.14
C GLU A 36 -8.91 -1.35 5.65
N ARG A 37 -9.80 -0.52 6.21
CA ARG A 37 -10.13 -0.57 7.64
C ARG A 37 -10.86 -1.87 7.99
N ILE A 38 -11.73 -2.35 7.13
CA ILE A 38 -12.38 -3.66 7.30
C ILE A 38 -11.31 -4.76 7.28
N SER A 39 -10.45 -4.77 6.26
CA SER A 39 -9.39 -5.77 6.10
C SER A 39 -8.45 -5.82 7.31
N MET A 40 -7.94 -4.67 7.76
CA MET A 40 -7.00 -4.63 8.89
C MET A 40 -7.62 -5.12 10.18
N ALA A 41 -8.89 -4.78 10.42
CA ALA A 41 -9.58 -5.18 11.65
C ALA A 41 -9.84 -6.69 11.67
N LEU A 42 -10.33 -7.24 10.57
CA LEU A 42 -10.59 -8.68 10.45
C LEU A 42 -9.30 -9.49 10.56
N LEU A 43 -8.22 -9.05 9.93
CA LEU A 43 -6.92 -9.71 10.04
C LEU A 43 -6.38 -9.66 11.47
N ALA A 44 -6.49 -8.52 12.15
CA ALA A 44 -6.10 -8.41 13.57
C ALA A 44 -6.89 -9.38 14.45
N MET A 45 -8.21 -9.46 14.26
CA MET A 45 -9.06 -10.41 15.01
C MET A 45 -8.65 -11.86 14.73
N ALA A 46 -8.35 -12.20 13.46
CA ALA A 46 -7.93 -13.57 13.10
C ALA A 46 -6.59 -13.94 13.74
N ILE A 47 -5.61 -13.04 13.73
CA ILE A 47 -4.29 -13.28 14.34
C ILE A 47 -4.43 -13.39 15.87
N ASN A 48 -5.23 -12.53 16.50
CA ASN A 48 -5.49 -12.61 17.94
C ASN A 48 -6.16 -13.95 18.32
N ASN A 49 -7.05 -14.45 17.48
CA ASN A 49 -7.69 -15.76 17.70
C ASN A 49 -6.69 -16.95 17.59
N LEU A 50 -5.57 -16.75 16.91
CA LEU A 50 -4.46 -17.72 16.84
C LEU A 50 -3.53 -17.64 18.06
N GLY A 51 -3.76 -16.73 18.99
CA GLY A 51 -2.96 -16.55 20.21
C GLY A 51 -1.78 -15.60 20.08
N PHE A 52 -1.69 -14.83 18.99
CA PHE A 52 -0.68 -13.80 18.81
C PHE A 52 -1.30 -12.42 19.04
N GLU A 53 -0.57 -11.51 19.68
CA GLU A 53 -1.04 -10.15 19.82
C GLU A 53 -0.92 -9.39 18.49
N ALA A 54 -2.04 -8.88 17.98
CA ALA A 54 -2.09 -8.07 16.78
C ALA A 54 -2.88 -6.78 17.04
N ARG A 55 -2.37 -5.67 16.50
CA ARG A 55 -2.97 -4.34 16.62
C ARG A 55 -3.12 -3.71 15.23
N SER A 56 -4.33 -3.22 14.93
CA SER A 56 -4.63 -2.56 13.67
C SER A 56 -4.51 -1.04 13.77
N PHE A 57 -3.97 -0.42 12.70
CA PHE A 57 -3.72 1.02 12.62
C PHE A 57 -4.20 1.56 11.27
N THR A 58 -4.91 2.68 11.29
CA THR A 58 -5.17 3.46 10.08
C THR A 58 -3.89 4.14 9.60
N GLY A 59 -3.86 4.62 8.36
CA GLY A 59 -2.70 5.36 7.85
C GLY A 59 -2.32 6.57 8.72
N SER A 60 -3.30 7.32 9.23
CA SER A 60 -3.06 8.43 10.15
C SER A 60 -2.49 7.99 11.49
N GLN A 61 -2.95 6.87 12.05
CA GLN A 61 -2.42 6.30 13.28
C GLN A 61 -1.01 5.73 13.10
N ALA A 62 -0.69 5.27 11.88
CA ALA A 62 0.64 4.82 11.49
C ALA A 62 1.60 5.98 11.16
N GLY A 63 1.12 7.22 11.25
CA GLY A 63 1.95 8.40 11.01
C GLY A 63 2.21 8.71 9.54
N VAL A 64 1.38 8.23 8.61
CA VAL A 64 1.48 8.54 7.18
C VAL A 64 0.93 9.93 6.93
N ILE A 65 1.82 10.89 6.69
CA ILE A 65 1.50 12.30 6.46
C ILE A 65 1.56 12.59 4.96
N THR A 66 0.56 13.27 4.44
CA THR A 66 0.40 13.54 3.01
C THR A 66 0.19 15.03 2.72
N ASN A 67 0.26 15.40 1.44
CA ASN A 67 -0.31 16.66 0.97
C ASN A 67 -1.84 16.59 0.91
N SER A 68 -2.48 17.72 0.59
CA SER A 68 -3.95 17.89 0.63
C SER A 68 -4.66 17.54 -0.69
N VAL A 69 -4.01 16.75 -1.57
CA VAL A 69 -4.60 16.39 -2.88
C VAL A 69 -5.40 15.10 -2.73
N HIS A 70 -6.73 15.23 -2.66
CA HIS A 70 -7.63 14.09 -2.55
C HIS A 70 -7.54 13.14 -3.75
N GLY A 71 -7.66 11.83 -3.50
CA GLY A 71 -7.64 10.77 -4.50
C GLY A 71 -6.27 10.47 -5.13
N LYS A 72 -5.28 11.35 -4.95
CA LYS A 72 -3.92 11.25 -5.51
C LYS A 72 -2.88 11.88 -4.58
N ALA A 73 -3.08 11.80 -3.28
CA ALA A 73 -2.16 12.36 -2.31
C ALA A 73 -0.75 11.77 -2.46
N ARG A 74 0.24 12.56 -2.07
CA ARG A 74 1.64 12.14 -1.98
C ARG A 74 2.05 12.09 -0.52
N ILE A 75 2.77 11.05 -0.13
CA ILE A 75 3.40 10.98 1.18
C ILE A 75 4.48 12.07 1.25
N ILE A 76 4.40 12.89 2.29
CA ILE A 76 5.37 13.95 2.60
C ILE A 76 6.34 13.45 3.67
N ASP A 77 5.79 12.73 4.67
CA ASP A 77 6.55 12.24 5.81
C ASP A 77 5.89 11.00 6.41
N VAL A 78 6.66 10.21 7.14
CA VAL A 78 6.17 9.05 7.90
C VAL A 78 6.77 9.08 9.29
N THR A 79 5.92 9.20 10.30
CA THR A 79 6.31 9.23 11.72
C THR A 79 5.72 8.02 12.47
N PRO A 80 6.32 6.82 12.34
CA PRO A 80 5.68 5.56 12.73
C PRO A 80 5.79 5.21 14.22
N GLY A 81 5.86 6.20 15.13
CA GLY A 81 6.10 5.99 16.56
C GLY A 81 5.17 4.96 17.20
N ARG A 82 3.86 5.01 16.92
CA ARG A 82 2.89 4.03 17.45
C ARG A 82 3.10 2.61 16.92
N ILE A 83 3.56 2.50 15.67
CA ILE A 83 3.90 1.20 15.07
C ILE A 83 5.15 0.65 15.75
N GLN A 84 6.18 1.48 15.93
CA GLN A 84 7.42 1.09 16.62
C GLN A 84 7.15 0.66 18.06
N GLU A 85 6.30 1.37 18.79
CA GLU A 85 5.86 0.98 20.14
C GLU A 85 5.22 -0.41 20.13
N ALA A 86 4.25 -0.66 19.25
CA ALA A 86 3.57 -1.95 19.14
C ALA A 86 4.55 -3.09 18.83
N ILE A 87 5.49 -2.86 17.91
CA ILE A 87 6.53 -3.84 17.54
C ILE A 87 7.45 -4.11 18.74
N ASN A 88 7.88 -3.08 19.47
CA ASN A 88 8.74 -3.22 20.64
C ASN A 88 8.07 -3.99 21.79
N GLU A 89 6.75 -3.92 21.87
CA GLU A 89 5.94 -4.71 22.82
C GLU A 89 5.68 -6.16 22.32
N GLY A 90 6.18 -6.52 21.14
CA GLY A 90 6.05 -7.85 20.56
C GLY A 90 4.74 -8.08 19.79
N ALA A 91 3.96 -7.02 19.55
CA ALA A 91 2.71 -7.12 18.80
C ALA A 91 2.96 -7.07 17.29
N ILE A 92 2.09 -7.74 16.53
CA ILE A 92 2.02 -7.65 15.07
C ILE A 92 1.22 -6.39 14.71
N ALA A 93 1.89 -5.40 14.13
CA ALA A 93 1.26 -4.17 13.68
C ALA A 93 0.64 -4.36 12.27
N ILE A 94 -0.68 -4.18 12.15
CA ILE A 94 -1.42 -4.28 10.90
C ILE A 94 -1.83 -2.88 10.47
N VAL A 95 -1.35 -2.41 9.34
CA VAL A 95 -1.61 -1.05 8.87
C VAL A 95 -2.49 -1.07 7.62
N ALA A 96 -3.55 -0.27 7.63
CA ALA A 96 -4.34 0.02 6.44
C ALA A 96 -3.48 0.81 5.43
N GLY A 97 -3.23 0.23 4.26
CA GLY A 97 -2.54 0.88 3.16
C GLY A 97 -3.39 1.96 2.49
N PHE A 98 -2.88 2.54 1.40
CA PHE A 98 -3.60 3.45 0.51
C PHE A 98 -4.00 4.80 1.10
N GLN A 99 -3.90 5.04 2.41
CA GLN A 99 -4.45 6.20 3.11
C GLN A 99 -3.41 6.89 4.00
N GLY A 100 -3.62 8.20 4.21
CA GLY A 100 -2.86 9.02 5.13
C GLY A 100 -3.68 10.18 5.67
N ILE A 101 -3.01 11.14 6.28
CA ILE A 101 -3.60 12.38 6.78
C ILE A 101 -2.89 13.58 6.16
N SER A 102 -3.65 14.53 5.65
CA SER A 102 -3.10 15.79 5.14
C SER A 102 -2.38 16.57 6.24
N GLN A 103 -1.18 17.03 5.95
CA GLN A 103 -0.41 17.87 6.87
C GLN A 103 -1.14 19.17 7.20
N ASP A 104 -1.77 19.78 6.21
CA ASP A 104 -2.37 21.11 6.32
C ASP A 104 -3.78 21.07 6.89
N THR A 105 -4.68 20.29 6.23
CA THR A 105 -6.11 20.29 6.56
C THR A 105 -6.48 19.26 7.62
N LYS A 106 -5.61 18.30 7.91
CA LYS A 106 -5.88 17.15 8.77
C LYS A 106 -7.00 16.22 8.25
N ASP A 107 -7.39 16.39 7.00
CA ASP A 107 -8.32 15.50 6.33
C ASP A 107 -7.66 14.16 6.00
N ILE A 108 -8.46 13.12 5.96
CA ILE A 108 -8.04 11.83 5.43
C ILE A 108 -7.88 11.95 3.92
N THR A 109 -6.80 11.39 3.39
CA THR A 109 -6.45 11.40 1.98
C THR A 109 -6.14 9.99 1.49
N THR A 110 -6.38 9.74 0.21
CA THR A 110 -5.98 8.49 -0.44
C THR A 110 -4.88 8.74 -1.46
N LEU A 111 -4.00 7.74 -1.62
CA LEU A 111 -2.82 7.83 -2.49
C LEU A 111 -3.12 7.49 -3.95
N GLY A 112 -4.32 6.98 -4.24
CA GLY A 112 -4.68 6.49 -5.56
C GLY A 112 -4.12 5.09 -5.86
N ARG A 113 -4.19 4.65 -7.11
CA ARG A 113 -3.75 3.29 -7.53
C ARG A 113 -2.30 3.02 -7.13
N GLY A 114 -2.03 1.82 -6.64
CA GLY A 114 -0.72 1.42 -6.09
C GLY A 114 -0.37 2.06 -4.74
N GLY A 115 -1.35 2.70 -4.09
CA GLY A 115 -1.14 3.39 -2.82
C GLY A 115 -0.79 2.46 -1.66
N SER A 116 -1.28 1.21 -1.66
CA SER A 116 -0.94 0.22 -0.63
C SER A 116 0.53 -0.16 -0.70
N ASP A 117 1.07 -0.43 -1.89
CA ASP A 117 2.48 -0.74 -2.08
C ASP A 117 3.36 0.45 -1.70
N THR A 118 2.95 1.66 -2.11
CA THR A 118 3.65 2.90 -1.75
C THR A 118 3.68 3.09 -0.22
N THR A 119 2.58 2.79 0.48
CA THR A 119 2.51 2.85 1.94
C THR A 119 3.43 1.82 2.57
N ALA A 120 3.45 0.57 2.05
CA ALA A 120 4.30 -0.50 2.54
C ALA A 120 5.78 -0.12 2.49
N VAL A 121 6.22 0.37 1.34
CA VAL A 121 7.60 0.80 1.14
C VAL A 121 7.98 1.99 2.01
N ALA A 122 7.12 3.02 2.08
CA ALA A 122 7.39 4.20 2.88
C ALA A 122 7.52 3.89 4.38
N LEU A 123 6.66 3.00 4.89
CA LEU A 123 6.73 2.56 6.29
C LEU A 123 7.90 1.60 6.55
N ALA A 124 8.22 0.70 5.62
CA ALA A 124 9.40 -0.15 5.74
C ALA A 124 10.68 0.68 5.84
N ALA A 125 10.77 1.74 5.04
CA ALA A 125 11.86 2.70 5.10
C ALA A 125 11.92 3.44 6.44
N ALA A 126 10.78 3.99 6.90
CA ALA A 126 10.71 4.76 8.14
C ALA A 126 10.94 3.91 9.40
N LEU A 127 10.70 2.60 9.31
CA LEU A 127 10.96 1.63 10.38
C LEU A 127 12.33 0.97 10.28
N GLU A 128 13.14 1.33 9.28
CA GLU A 128 14.44 0.70 8.98
C GLU A 128 14.34 -0.83 8.88
N ALA A 129 13.28 -1.32 8.20
CA ALA A 129 13.03 -2.74 8.09
C ALA A 129 14.08 -3.43 7.18
N ASP A 130 14.51 -4.63 7.56
CA ASP A 130 15.48 -5.41 6.79
C ASP A 130 14.94 -5.82 5.41
N VAL A 131 13.63 -6.06 5.30
CA VAL A 131 12.95 -6.54 4.09
C VAL A 131 11.55 -5.94 4.01
N CYS A 132 11.12 -5.63 2.78
CA CYS A 132 9.72 -5.34 2.46
C CYS A 132 9.22 -6.36 1.44
N GLU A 133 8.31 -7.23 1.83
CA GLU A 133 7.71 -8.25 0.98
C GLU A 133 6.32 -7.80 0.51
N ILE A 134 6.05 -7.93 -0.80
CA ILE A 134 4.75 -7.63 -1.39
C ILE A 134 4.15 -8.94 -1.92
N TYR A 135 3.08 -9.38 -1.27
CA TYR A 135 2.31 -10.54 -1.69
C TYR A 135 1.22 -10.09 -2.66
N THR A 136 1.19 -10.69 -3.84
CA THR A 136 0.30 -10.28 -4.94
C THR A 136 -0.15 -11.50 -5.73
N ASP A 137 -1.21 -11.34 -6.52
CA ASP A 137 -1.78 -12.34 -7.42
C ASP A 137 -1.00 -12.47 -8.74
N VAL A 138 0.03 -11.65 -8.97
CA VAL A 138 0.90 -11.76 -10.15
C VAL A 138 2.13 -12.60 -9.87
N ASP A 139 2.61 -13.34 -10.89
CA ASP A 139 3.71 -14.30 -10.75
C ASP A 139 5.10 -13.64 -10.54
N GLY A 140 5.18 -12.31 -10.59
CA GLY A 140 6.41 -11.54 -10.44
C GLY A 140 6.74 -10.68 -11.65
N VAL A 141 7.97 -10.19 -11.72
CA VAL A 141 8.46 -9.35 -12.81
C VAL A 141 8.97 -10.22 -13.95
N PHE A 142 8.55 -9.90 -15.18
CA PHE A 142 8.99 -10.59 -16.40
C PHE A 142 9.73 -9.61 -17.32
N SER A 143 10.59 -10.14 -18.18
CA SER A 143 11.33 -9.36 -19.19
C SER A 143 10.42 -8.71 -20.24
N ALA A 144 9.18 -9.17 -20.39
CA ALA A 144 8.10 -8.62 -21.21
C ALA A 144 6.78 -9.22 -20.73
N ASP A 145 5.63 -8.71 -21.20
CA ASP A 145 4.33 -9.32 -20.90
C ASP A 145 4.25 -10.73 -21.52
N PRO A 146 4.18 -11.82 -20.72
CA PRO A 146 4.17 -13.19 -21.25
C PRO A 146 2.93 -13.50 -22.09
N ARG A 147 1.85 -12.72 -21.98
CA ARG A 147 0.65 -12.85 -22.82
C ARG A 147 0.89 -12.34 -24.24
N VAL A 148 1.85 -11.43 -24.41
CA VAL A 148 2.23 -10.84 -25.70
C VAL A 148 3.48 -11.49 -26.27
N VAL A 149 4.45 -11.79 -25.43
CA VAL A 149 5.74 -12.38 -25.78
C VAL A 149 5.89 -13.73 -25.07
N PRO A 150 5.55 -14.85 -25.74
CA PRO A 150 5.64 -16.20 -25.11
C PRO A 150 7.03 -16.58 -24.64
N ALA A 151 8.10 -15.94 -25.15
CA ALA A 151 9.48 -16.14 -24.75
C ALA A 151 9.90 -15.29 -23.54
N ALA A 152 8.99 -14.52 -22.95
CA ALA A 152 9.26 -13.71 -21.77
C ALA A 152 9.71 -14.60 -20.60
N ARG A 153 10.73 -14.12 -19.86
CA ARG A 153 11.30 -14.86 -18.73
C ARG A 153 11.03 -14.11 -17.45
N LYS A 154 10.66 -14.84 -16.39
CA LYS A 154 10.58 -14.31 -15.04
C LYS A 154 11.97 -13.89 -14.57
N LEU A 155 12.10 -12.66 -14.09
CA LEU A 155 13.33 -12.11 -13.55
C LEU A 155 13.44 -12.49 -12.07
N LYS A 156 14.57 -13.07 -11.67
CA LYS A 156 14.82 -13.45 -10.26
C LYS A 156 15.17 -12.23 -9.40
N THR A 157 15.87 -11.28 -10.00
CA THR A 157 16.31 -10.04 -9.39
C THR A 157 16.19 -8.93 -10.42
N VAL A 158 15.82 -7.75 -9.97
CA VAL A 158 15.71 -6.54 -10.80
C VAL A 158 16.28 -5.41 -9.96
N THR A 159 17.10 -4.55 -10.53
CA THR A 159 17.56 -3.35 -9.83
C THR A 159 16.43 -2.33 -9.75
N TYR A 160 16.57 -1.32 -8.88
CA TYR A 160 15.58 -0.26 -8.77
C TYR A 160 15.47 0.55 -10.05
N GLU A 161 16.58 0.81 -10.73
CA GLU A 161 16.64 1.51 -12.01
C GLU A 161 15.90 0.72 -13.10
N GLU A 162 16.16 -0.60 -13.20
CA GLU A 162 15.46 -1.48 -14.13
C GLU A 162 13.96 -1.54 -13.83
N MET A 163 13.57 -1.61 -12.55
CA MET A 163 12.17 -1.62 -12.14
C MET A 163 11.47 -0.30 -12.44
N LEU A 164 12.17 0.83 -12.27
CA LEU A 164 11.67 2.16 -12.60
C LEU A 164 11.39 2.27 -14.11
N GLU A 165 12.31 1.84 -14.95
CA GLU A 165 12.15 1.80 -16.40
C GLU A 165 10.97 0.89 -16.81
N LEU A 166 10.88 -0.30 -16.23
CA LEU A 166 9.77 -1.23 -16.48
C LEU A 166 8.43 -0.63 -16.07
N ALA A 167 8.34 0.01 -14.92
CA ALA A 167 7.13 0.66 -14.44
C ALA A 167 6.75 1.88 -15.32
N ALA A 168 7.72 2.67 -15.75
CA ALA A 168 7.53 3.78 -16.68
C ALA A 168 7.07 3.30 -18.07
N ALA A 169 7.55 2.14 -18.51
CA ALA A 169 7.13 1.48 -19.75
C ALA A 169 5.76 0.78 -19.65
N GLY A 170 5.11 0.80 -18.49
CA GLY A 170 3.76 0.27 -18.29
C GLY A 170 3.68 -1.14 -17.67
N ALA A 171 4.77 -1.66 -17.12
CA ALA A 171 4.72 -2.87 -16.32
C ALA A 171 3.85 -2.67 -15.08
N LYS A 172 2.89 -3.59 -14.85
CA LYS A 172 1.87 -3.43 -13.80
C LYS A 172 2.20 -4.14 -12.48
N VAL A 173 3.46 -4.57 -12.28
CA VAL A 173 3.85 -5.33 -11.08
C VAL A 173 3.99 -4.42 -9.88
N LEU A 174 4.69 -3.30 -10.03
CA LEU A 174 4.78 -2.24 -9.02
C LEU A 174 4.42 -0.89 -9.66
N HIS A 175 3.73 -0.06 -8.91
CA HIS A 175 3.42 1.29 -9.38
C HIS A 175 4.68 2.17 -9.37
N LEU A 176 4.86 3.01 -10.40
CA LEU A 176 6.02 3.90 -10.56
C LEU A 176 6.38 4.67 -9.28
N ARG A 177 5.37 5.22 -8.59
CA ARG A 177 5.57 5.95 -7.33
C ARG A 177 6.14 5.11 -6.19
N CYS A 178 5.81 3.81 -6.17
CA CYS A 178 6.37 2.87 -5.20
C CYS A 178 7.87 2.71 -5.46
N VAL A 179 8.26 2.49 -6.71
CA VAL A 179 9.67 2.32 -7.10
C VAL A 179 10.49 3.59 -6.85
N GLU A 180 9.94 4.77 -7.16
CA GLU A 180 10.57 6.05 -6.83
C GLU A 180 10.85 6.18 -5.33
N SER A 181 9.89 5.77 -4.48
CA SER A 181 10.06 5.82 -3.03
C SER A 181 11.13 4.86 -2.53
N VAL A 182 11.29 3.68 -3.15
CA VAL A 182 12.34 2.69 -2.81
C VAL A 182 13.72 3.18 -3.20
N SER A 183 13.87 3.91 -4.30
CA SER A 183 15.17 4.40 -4.79
C SER A 183 15.90 5.31 -3.79
N TYR A 184 15.16 5.89 -2.86
CA TYR A 184 15.71 6.70 -1.77
C TYR A 184 15.98 5.91 -0.49
N THR A 185 15.70 4.60 -0.49
CA THR A 185 15.83 3.74 0.68
C THR A 185 16.56 2.45 0.29
N HIS A 186 17.44 1.94 1.15
CA HIS A 186 18.19 0.70 0.90
C HIS A 186 17.38 -0.59 1.17
N LEU A 187 16.14 -0.64 0.68
CA LEU A 187 15.26 -1.79 0.86
C LEU A 187 15.41 -2.80 -0.28
N THR A 188 15.37 -4.07 0.05
CA THR A 188 15.31 -5.17 -0.91
C THR A 188 13.86 -5.64 -1.06
N LEU A 189 13.35 -5.70 -2.29
CA LEU A 189 12.01 -6.21 -2.59
C LEU A 189 12.13 -7.60 -3.24
N PRO A 190 11.97 -8.70 -2.51
CA PRO A 190 11.85 -10.02 -3.14
C PRO A 190 10.52 -10.13 -3.89
N THR A 191 10.57 -10.62 -5.12
CA THR A 191 9.41 -10.86 -5.99
C THR A 191 9.07 -12.35 -6.01
N ASN A 192 8.61 -12.89 -4.89
CA ASN A 192 8.21 -14.28 -4.81
C ASN A 192 6.71 -14.40 -4.56
N ARG A 193 6.07 -15.28 -5.34
CA ARG A 193 4.77 -15.85 -5.00
C ARG A 193 5.05 -17.13 -4.23
N GLU A 194 4.78 -17.13 -2.94
CA GLU A 194 4.54 -18.34 -2.17
C GLU A 194 3.05 -18.37 -1.82
N VAL A 195 2.37 -19.33 -2.38
CA VAL A 195 1.00 -19.75 -2.02
C VAL A 195 1.09 -21.12 -1.42
#